data_0159a0b365738f5f3f0783c26f96720a
#
_entry.id   0159a0b365738f5f3f0783c26f96720a
#
_cell.length_a   1.000
_cell.length_b   1.000
_cell.length_c   1.000
_cell.angle_alpha   90.00
_cell.angle_beta   90.00
_cell.angle_gamma   90.00
#
_symmetry.space_group_name_H-M   'P 1'
#
loop_
_entity.id
_entity.type
_entity.pdbx_description
1 polymer ?
#
loop_
_entity_poly.entity_id
_entity_poly.type
_entity_poly.pdbx_seq_one_letter_code
_entity_poly.pdbx_strand_id
1 'polypeptide(L)'
;MLQAEGLAVVAKEAQMLGLSVIVFSGYTKCEIDALQLLGSDKLLRYTDVLIDGSYEANLPENSRRWVGSTNQRFHYLTGRYDARIERGDAVERMIEIRLRSDGAVFVNGWPEKICTEWKIL
;
A
#
# COMPACT_ATOMS: atom_id res chain seq x y z
N MET A 1 8.81 13.87 7.97
CA MET A 1 8.10 12.61 8.11
C MET A 1 9.02 11.43 8.15
N LEU A 2 9.52 11.19 9.32
CA LEU A 2 10.49 10.12 9.55
C LEU A 2 9.92 8.75 9.21
N GLN A 3 8.62 8.57 9.45
CA GLN A 3 7.96 7.28 9.25
C GLN A 3 7.95 6.84 7.80
N ALA A 4 7.78 7.77 6.86
CA ALA A 4 7.80 7.42 5.44
C ALA A 4 9.17 6.91 5.00
N GLU A 5 10.27 7.51 5.50
CA GLU A 5 11.61 7.01 5.22
C GLU A 5 11.87 5.67 5.90
N GLY A 6 11.41 5.50 7.13
CA GLY A 6 11.50 4.23 7.84
C GLY A 6 10.73 3.12 7.14
N LEU A 7 9.56 3.45 6.60
CA LEU A 7 8.77 2.51 5.82
C LEU A 7 9.46 2.12 4.51
N ALA A 8 10.18 3.05 3.90
CA ALA A 8 10.97 2.75 2.70
C ALA A 8 12.05 1.71 3.00
N VAL A 9 12.69 1.79 4.16
CA VAL A 9 13.68 0.80 4.61
C VAL A 9 13.02 -0.56 4.79
N VAL A 10 11.87 -0.61 5.44
CA VAL A 10 11.12 -1.84 5.64
C VAL A 10 10.73 -2.46 4.30
N ALA A 11 10.21 -1.66 3.37
CA ALA A 11 9.83 -2.11 2.05
C ALA A 11 11.02 -2.67 1.26
N LYS A 12 12.15 -1.97 1.31
CA LYS A 12 13.38 -2.41 0.66
C LYS A 12 13.83 -3.77 1.20
N GLU A 13 13.87 -3.92 2.52
CA GLU A 13 14.26 -5.18 3.14
C GLU A 13 13.30 -6.31 2.80
N ALA A 14 12.00 -6.02 2.76
CA ALA A 14 11.01 -7.01 2.36
C ALA A 14 11.26 -7.50 0.94
N GLN A 15 11.53 -6.60 0.01
CA GLN A 15 11.85 -6.98 -1.37
C GLN A 15 13.15 -7.79 -1.47
N MET A 16 14.14 -7.46 -0.67
CA MET A 16 15.40 -8.22 -0.63
C MET A 16 15.17 -9.64 -0.12
N LEU A 17 14.16 -9.87 0.68
CA LEU A 17 13.76 -11.19 1.17
C LEU A 17 12.79 -11.91 0.22
N GLY A 18 12.50 -11.35 -0.93
CA GLY A 18 11.59 -11.93 -1.91
C GLY A 18 10.12 -11.69 -1.63
N LEU A 19 9.78 -10.88 -0.63
CA LEU A 19 8.40 -10.52 -0.35
C LEU A 19 7.91 -9.46 -1.32
N SER A 20 6.63 -9.50 -1.66
CA SER A 20 6.00 -8.38 -2.37
C SER A 20 5.57 -7.30 -1.38
N VAL A 21 5.52 -6.07 -1.85
CA VAL A 21 5.14 -4.91 -1.03
C VAL A 21 3.88 -4.29 -1.63
N ILE A 22 2.81 -4.26 -0.85
CA ILE A 22 1.55 -3.65 -1.23
C ILE A 22 1.25 -2.53 -0.25
N VAL A 23 1.07 -1.32 -0.78
CA VAL A 23 0.76 -0.13 0.01
C VAL A 23 -0.69 0.25 -0.23
N PHE A 24 -1.44 0.39 0.86
CA PHE A 24 -2.78 0.97 0.84
C PHE A 24 -2.70 2.38 1.39
N SER A 25 -3.24 3.34 0.67
CA SER A 25 -3.21 4.75 1.08
C SER A 25 -4.62 5.33 1.10
N GLY A 26 -4.93 6.07 2.16
CA GLY A 26 -6.14 6.89 2.21
C GLY A 26 -6.06 8.12 1.32
N TYR A 27 -4.87 8.46 0.83
CA TYR A 27 -4.67 9.53 -0.14
C TYR A 27 -4.65 8.95 -1.55
N THR A 28 -5.07 9.74 -2.54
CA THR A 28 -4.87 9.36 -3.94
C THR A 28 -3.39 9.50 -4.31
N LYS A 29 -2.98 8.82 -5.38
CA LYS A 29 -1.60 8.96 -5.88
C LYS A 29 -1.31 10.41 -6.26
N CYS A 30 -2.28 11.11 -6.86
CA CYS A 30 -2.14 12.52 -7.17
C CYS A 30 -1.92 13.37 -5.92
N GLU A 31 -2.64 13.08 -4.83
CA GLU A 31 -2.46 13.77 -3.57
C GLU A 31 -1.08 13.49 -2.97
N ILE A 32 -0.62 12.24 -3.03
CA ILE A 32 0.71 11.87 -2.54
C ILE A 32 1.78 12.65 -3.31
N ASP A 33 1.67 12.69 -4.64
CA ASP A 33 2.61 13.40 -5.49
C ASP A 33 2.57 14.92 -5.24
N ALA A 34 1.37 15.48 -5.10
CA ALA A 34 1.18 16.91 -4.90
C ALA A 34 1.66 17.38 -3.54
N LEU A 35 1.45 16.57 -2.50
CA LEU A 35 1.90 16.89 -1.16
C LEU A 35 3.40 16.69 -0.98
N GLN A 36 4.04 15.99 -1.89
CA GLN A 36 5.46 15.66 -1.81
C GLN A 36 5.83 15.18 -0.40
N LEU A 37 5.06 14.20 0.09
CA LEU A 37 5.28 13.65 1.41
C LEU A 37 6.72 13.14 1.51
N LEU A 38 7.41 13.60 2.54
CA LEU A 38 8.82 13.31 2.72
C LEU A 38 9.06 11.80 2.78
N GLY A 39 9.87 11.28 1.85
CA GLY A 39 10.17 9.86 1.77
C GLY A 39 9.13 9.01 1.04
N SER A 40 8.00 9.59 0.60
CA SER A 40 6.97 8.80 -0.11
C SER A 40 7.47 8.26 -1.44
N ASP A 41 8.27 9.01 -2.17
CA ASP A 41 8.89 8.56 -3.41
C ASP A 41 9.83 7.37 -3.18
N LYS A 42 10.57 7.35 -2.08
CA LYS A 42 11.43 6.23 -1.71
C LYS A 42 10.61 5.00 -1.36
N LEU A 43 9.54 5.17 -0.60
CA LEU A 43 8.63 4.06 -0.28
C LEU A 43 8.05 3.45 -1.55
N LEU A 44 7.53 4.29 -2.45
CA LEU A 44 6.91 3.81 -3.69
C LEU A 44 7.92 3.14 -4.61
N ARG A 45 9.19 3.50 -4.54
CA ARG A 45 10.25 2.84 -5.30
C ARG A 45 10.36 1.35 -4.96
N TYR A 46 10.07 0.98 -3.71
CA TYR A 46 10.15 -0.39 -3.23
C TYR A 46 8.77 -1.03 -3.07
N THR A 47 7.76 -0.45 -3.69
CA THR A 47 6.37 -0.91 -3.64
C THR A 47 6.01 -1.56 -4.96
N ASP A 48 5.41 -2.74 -4.90
CA ASP A 48 4.96 -3.43 -6.11
C ASP A 48 3.58 -2.93 -6.56
N VAL A 49 2.66 -2.73 -5.62
CA VAL A 49 1.31 -2.24 -5.90
C VAL A 49 0.94 -1.17 -4.89
N LEU A 50 0.48 -0.04 -5.40
CA LEU A 50 -0.14 0.99 -4.58
C LEU A 50 -1.65 0.95 -4.82
N ILE A 51 -2.42 0.79 -3.76
CA ILE A 51 -3.87 0.88 -3.80
C ILE A 51 -4.24 2.17 -3.10
N ASP A 52 -4.75 3.13 -3.86
CA ASP A 52 -4.96 4.49 -3.39
C ASP A 52 -6.43 4.86 -3.27
N GLY A 53 -6.67 5.95 -2.54
CA GLY A 53 -8.00 6.52 -2.36
C GLY A 53 -8.64 6.08 -1.05
N SER A 54 -9.41 6.99 -0.44
CA SER A 54 -10.12 6.70 0.80
C SER A 54 -11.33 5.81 0.54
N TYR A 55 -11.69 5.00 1.53
CA TYR A 55 -12.91 4.21 1.46
C TYR A 55 -14.14 5.12 1.48
N GLU A 56 -15.02 4.91 0.51
CA GLU A 56 -16.27 5.66 0.36
C GLU A 56 -17.45 4.70 0.46
N ALA A 57 -18.16 4.75 1.58
CA ALA A 57 -19.26 3.80 1.85
C ALA A 57 -20.41 3.91 0.84
N ASN A 58 -20.59 5.08 0.21
CA ASN A 58 -21.62 5.31 -0.79
C ASN A 58 -21.23 4.85 -2.21
N LEU A 59 -20.01 4.32 -2.38
CA LEU A 59 -19.51 3.82 -3.65
C LEU A 59 -19.04 2.36 -3.50
N PRO A 60 -19.92 1.42 -3.12
CA PRO A 60 -19.47 0.07 -2.79
C PRO A 60 -18.88 -0.66 -4.00
N GLU A 61 -17.78 -1.34 -3.76
CA GLU A 61 -17.13 -2.19 -4.73
C GLU A 61 -17.66 -3.61 -4.59
N ASN A 62 -18.13 -4.21 -5.69
CA ASN A 62 -18.76 -5.52 -5.67
C ASN A 62 -18.01 -6.60 -6.46
N SER A 63 -16.95 -6.26 -7.18
CA SER A 63 -16.27 -7.20 -8.06
C SER A 63 -14.78 -7.33 -7.83
N ARG A 64 -14.10 -6.26 -7.48
CA ARG A 64 -12.64 -6.31 -7.27
C ARG A 64 -12.31 -6.71 -5.84
N ARG A 65 -11.28 -7.51 -5.68
CA ARG A 65 -10.70 -7.81 -4.37
C ARG A 65 -9.84 -6.64 -3.88
N TRP A 66 -9.53 -6.63 -2.59
CA TRP A 66 -8.62 -5.72 -1.90
C TRP A 66 -9.22 -4.33 -1.60
N VAL A 67 -10.23 -3.90 -2.31
CA VAL A 67 -10.82 -2.56 -2.15
C VAL A 67 -12.28 -2.65 -1.73
N GLY A 68 -12.72 -1.66 -0.96
CA GLY A 68 -14.09 -1.59 -0.47
C GLY A 68 -14.97 -0.62 -1.24
N SER A 69 -14.39 0.26 -2.05
CA SER A 69 -15.15 1.25 -2.81
C SER A 69 -14.59 1.45 -4.21
N THR A 70 -15.46 1.87 -5.13
CA THR A 70 -15.15 1.95 -6.55
C THR A 70 -14.16 3.03 -6.92
N ASN A 71 -14.00 4.04 -6.06
CA ASN A 71 -13.05 5.13 -6.26
C ASN A 71 -11.61 4.73 -6.00
N GLN A 72 -11.39 3.62 -5.30
CA GLN A 72 -10.04 3.14 -5.01
C GLN A 72 -9.42 2.52 -6.25
N ARG A 73 -8.12 2.82 -6.48
CA ARG A 73 -7.43 2.42 -7.71
C ARG A 73 -6.16 1.66 -7.40
N PHE A 74 -5.84 0.71 -8.29
CA PHE A 74 -4.61 -0.06 -8.25
C PHE A 74 -3.59 0.59 -9.19
N HIS A 75 -2.39 0.82 -8.68
CA HIS A 75 -1.25 1.28 -9.46
C HIS A 75 -0.17 0.20 -9.39
N TYR A 76 0.13 -0.40 -10.53
CA TYR A 76 1.14 -1.46 -10.63
C TYR A 76 2.49 -0.81 -10.90
N LEU A 77 3.27 -0.64 -9.84
CA LEU A 77 4.52 0.14 -9.89
C LEU A 77 5.71 -0.70 -10.38
N THR A 78 5.58 -2.02 -10.30
CA THR A 78 6.56 -2.97 -10.87
C THR A 78 5.82 -3.96 -11.75
N GLY A 79 6.55 -4.78 -12.49
CA GLY A 79 5.94 -5.83 -13.31
C GLY A 79 5.55 -7.10 -12.56
N ARG A 80 5.67 -7.10 -11.23
CA ARG A 80 5.41 -8.31 -10.43
C ARG A 80 3.96 -8.74 -10.43
N TYR A 81 3.03 -7.79 -10.44
CA TYR A 81 1.58 -8.05 -10.45
C TYR A 81 0.90 -7.23 -11.52
N ASP A 82 -0.32 -7.63 -11.87
CA ASP A 82 -1.19 -6.92 -12.79
C ASP A 82 -2.65 -7.06 -12.33
N ALA A 83 -3.59 -6.63 -13.19
CA ALA A 83 -5.01 -6.59 -12.85
C ALA A 83 -5.61 -7.95 -12.45
N ARG A 84 -4.93 -9.05 -12.68
CA ARG A 84 -5.42 -10.38 -12.27
C ARG A 84 -5.56 -10.50 -10.77
N ILE A 85 -4.76 -9.78 -9.98
CA ILE A 85 -4.91 -9.82 -8.52
C ILE A 85 -6.22 -9.18 -8.06
N GLU A 86 -6.78 -8.25 -8.83
CA GLU A 86 -8.09 -7.65 -8.53
C GLU A 86 -9.22 -8.66 -8.65
N ARG A 87 -8.99 -9.75 -9.36
CA ARG A 87 -9.99 -10.78 -9.66
C ARG A 87 -9.72 -12.10 -8.98
N GLY A 88 -8.77 -12.13 -8.07
CA GLY A 88 -8.55 -13.28 -7.21
C GLY A 88 -7.29 -14.08 -7.41
N ASP A 89 -6.40 -13.68 -8.33
CA ASP A 89 -5.08 -14.30 -8.40
C ASP A 89 -4.35 -14.12 -7.09
N ALA A 90 -3.61 -15.13 -6.68
CA ALA A 90 -2.94 -15.14 -5.40
C ALA A 90 -1.77 -14.16 -5.37
N VAL A 91 -1.62 -13.50 -4.24
CA VAL A 91 -0.41 -12.76 -3.90
C VAL A 91 0.30 -13.58 -2.82
N GLU A 92 1.48 -14.09 -3.14
CA GLU A 92 2.24 -14.91 -2.21
C GLU A 92 3.19 -14.05 -1.39
N ARG A 93 3.38 -14.41 -0.14
CA ARG A 93 4.37 -13.82 0.77
C ARG A 93 4.51 -12.31 0.56
N MET A 94 3.62 -11.57 1.18
CA MET A 94 3.58 -10.12 1.02
C MET A 94 3.72 -9.41 2.35
N ILE A 95 4.17 -8.17 2.28
CA ILE A 95 4.03 -7.20 3.36
C ILE A 95 3.02 -6.15 2.90
N GLU A 96 2.09 -5.84 3.78
CA GLU A 96 1.05 -4.86 3.56
C GLU A 96 1.33 -3.63 4.42
N ILE A 97 1.38 -2.47 3.79
CA ILE A 97 1.58 -1.20 4.49
C ILE A 97 0.33 -0.35 4.25
N ARG A 98 -0.31 0.08 5.34
CA ARG A 98 -1.49 0.94 5.27
C ARG A 98 -1.15 2.32 5.79
N LEU A 99 -1.34 3.34 4.94
CA LEU A 99 -1.15 4.75 5.27
C LEU A 99 -2.53 5.39 5.37
N ARG A 100 -3.01 5.61 6.59
CA ARG A 100 -4.32 6.21 6.79
C ARG A 100 -4.24 7.73 6.76
N SER A 101 -5.33 8.35 6.34
CA SER A 101 -5.41 9.82 6.27
C SER A 101 -5.36 10.50 7.64
N ASP A 102 -5.60 9.74 8.73
CA ASP A 102 -5.46 10.25 10.10
C ASP A 102 -4.02 10.20 10.62
N GLY A 103 -3.07 9.76 9.78
CA GLY A 103 -1.67 9.63 10.15
C GLY A 103 -1.28 8.29 10.75
N ALA A 104 -2.21 7.39 10.97
CA ALA A 104 -1.90 6.05 11.47
C ALA A 104 -1.28 5.21 10.36
N VAL A 105 -0.29 4.39 10.73
CA VAL A 105 0.41 3.49 9.80
C VAL A 105 0.36 2.08 10.37
N PHE A 106 -0.03 1.13 9.53
CA PHE A 106 -0.10 -0.28 9.89
C PHE A 106 0.79 -1.08 8.94
N VAL A 107 1.53 -2.04 9.48
CA VAL A 107 2.34 -2.97 8.70
C VAL A 107 1.98 -4.38 9.10
N ASN A 108 1.57 -5.19 8.11
CA ASN A 108 1.23 -6.60 8.31
C ASN A 108 2.06 -7.46 7.37
N GLY A 109 2.62 -8.56 7.89
CA GLY A 109 3.28 -9.57 7.08
C GLY A 109 2.36 -10.75 6.82
N TRP A 110 2.45 -11.35 5.64
CA TRP A 110 1.71 -12.54 5.28
C TRP A 110 2.66 -13.57 4.67
N PRO A 111 2.55 -14.88 5.01
CA PRO A 111 1.52 -15.50 5.85
C PRO A 111 1.70 -15.30 7.34
N GLU A 112 2.84 -14.83 7.79
CA GLU A 112 3.08 -14.56 9.20
C GLU A 112 2.47 -13.22 9.56
N LYS A 113 1.49 -13.25 10.47
CA LYS A 113 0.81 -12.04 10.89
C LYS A 113 1.67 -11.26 11.88
N ILE A 114 2.56 -10.46 11.36
CA ILE A 114 3.26 -9.46 12.16
C ILE A 114 2.50 -8.15 11.95
N CYS A 115 1.89 -7.65 13.01
CA CYS A 115 1.15 -6.40 12.96
C CYS A 115 1.85 -5.37 13.84
N THR A 116 2.27 -4.26 13.24
CA THR A 116 2.86 -3.15 13.96
C THR A 116 2.14 -1.88 13.57
N GLU A 117 1.73 -1.11 14.57
CA GLU A 117 1.08 0.18 14.35
C GLU A 117 2.04 1.31 14.70
N TRP A 118 2.16 2.27 13.77
CA TRP A 118 2.89 3.51 14.01
C TRP A 118 2.00 4.70 13.71
N LYS A 119 2.35 5.86 14.28
CA LYS A 119 1.69 7.12 13.95
C LYS A 119 2.70 8.07 13.35
N ILE A 120 2.27 8.74 12.28
CA ILE A 120 3.03 9.80 11.64
C ILE A 120 2.71 11.10 12.36
N LEU A 121 3.70 11.72 12.93
CA LEU A 121 3.55 12.99 13.63
C LEU A 121 4.02 14.15 12.78
#